data_0a5cd09531f8dae06d7857c6ebae46bd
#
_entry.id   0a5cd09531f8dae06d7857c6ebae46bd
#
_cell.length_a   1.000
_cell.length_b   1.000
_cell.length_c   1.000
_cell.angle_alpha   90.00
_cell.angle_beta   90.00
_cell.angle_gamma   90.00
#
_symmetry.space_group_name_H-M   'P 1'
#
loop_
_entity.id
_entity.type
_entity.pdbx_description
1 polymer ?
#
loop_
_entity_poly.entity_id
_entity_poly.type
_entity_poly.pdbx_seq_one_letter_code
_entity_poly.pdbx_strand_id
1 'polypeptide(L)'
;MSDFVNLHVRSFYSILDGLAKPADIAARAAALGQKAIALTDHGVMYGVVEFARACKEKEIKPIIGIEAYITEYGRSMGGKDKMKDRQNYHLLLLAENQVGYHNLMRLSSLSHNEGFYSKPRIDHETLAKYSEGIIATSGCMAAEIPSLLNDERHTPDEIEAEKRLNWYLDVFGRDRFFIEFQEHKIEPLQRLNYKLMEIALRNKARMITTNDSHYANITD
;
A
#
# COMPACT_ATOMS: atom_id res chain seq x y z
N MET A 1 -21.31 -15.30 6.19
CA MET A 1 -19.85 -15.24 5.91
C MET A 1 -19.60 -13.94 5.16
N SER A 2 -18.59 -13.18 5.53
CA SER A 2 -18.24 -11.93 4.85
C SER A 2 -17.45 -12.25 3.59
N ASP A 3 -17.88 -11.73 2.44
CA ASP A 3 -17.10 -11.81 1.19
C ASP A 3 -16.02 -10.73 1.11
N PHE A 4 -15.96 -9.82 2.11
CA PHE A 4 -14.94 -8.78 2.21
C PHE A 4 -13.61 -9.36 2.67
N VAL A 5 -12.52 -8.98 1.99
CA VAL A 5 -11.14 -9.30 2.34
C VAL A 5 -10.40 -8.00 2.58
N ASN A 6 -9.90 -7.78 3.80
CA ASN A 6 -9.12 -6.58 4.08
C ASN A 6 -7.70 -6.72 3.52
N LEU A 7 -7.35 -5.85 2.58
CA LEU A 7 -6.07 -5.86 1.86
C LEU A 7 -5.06 -4.84 2.38
N HIS A 8 -5.47 -3.92 3.26
CA HIS A 8 -4.62 -2.87 3.82
C HIS A 8 -4.71 -2.92 5.34
N VAL A 9 -3.75 -3.61 5.96
CA VAL A 9 -3.76 -3.92 7.40
C VAL A 9 -2.36 -3.83 7.97
N ARG A 10 -2.21 -3.12 9.08
CA ARG A 10 -0.95 -2.93 9.80
C ARG A 10 -0.91 -3.73 11.09
N SER A 11 0.27 -4.27 11.39
CA SER A 11 0.56 -4.84 12.71
C SER A 11 1.42 -3.89 13.54
N PHE A 12 1.75 -4.31 14.75
CA PHE A 12 2.66 -3.57 15.64
C PHE A 12 4.10 -3.42 15.08
N TYR A 13 4.44 -4.12 14.00
CA TYR A 13 5.69 -3.89 13.27
C TYR A 13 5.68 -2.58 12.46
N SER A 14 4.50 -1.98 12.22
CA SER A 14 4.36 -0.58 11.80
C SER A 14 4.52 0.33 13.03
N ILE A 15 5.78 0.51 13.46
CA ILE A 15 6.14 1.17 14.73
C ILE A 15 5.51 2.56 14.82
N LEU A 16 4.85 2.85 15.94
CA LEU A 16 4.09 4.08 16.25
C LEU A 16 2.79 4.25 15.44
N ASP A 17 2.37 3.24 14.68
CA ASP A 17 1.21 3.35 13.81
C ASP A 17 0.24 2.16 13.94
N GLY A 18 0.73 0.94 14.04
CA GLY A 18 -0.08 -0.26 14.28
C GLY A 18 0.05 -0.78 15.72
N LEU A 19 -1.02 -1.38 16.26
CA LEU A 19 -1.03 -1.95 17.61
C LEU A 19 -1.18 -3.48 17.62
N ALA A 20 -1.92 -4.03 16.67
CA ALA A 20 -2.31 -5.44 16.68
C ALA A 20 -1.13 -6.37 16.39
N LYS A 21 -1.06 -7.51 17.11
CA LYS A 21 -0.13 -8.59 16.75
C LYS A 21 -0.61 -9.32 15.49
N PRO A 22 0.28 -9.88 14.66
CA PRO A 22 -0.12 -10.68 13.50
C PRO A 22 -1.10 -11.82 13.83
N ALA A 23 -0.95 -12.45 15.00
CA ALA A 23 -1.86 -13.48 15.48
C ALA A 23 -3.27 -12.96 15.79
N ASP A 24 -3.38 -11.74 16.37
CA ASP A 24 -4.66 -11.12 16.69
C ASP A 24 -5.40 -10.69 15.41
N ILE A 25 -4.67 -10.20 14.41
CA ILE A 25 -5.20 -9.88 13.08
C ILE A 25 -5.82 -11.13 12.43
N ALA A 26 -5.10 -12.25 12.43
CA ALA A 26 -5.60 -13.51 11.88
C ALA A 26 -6.82 -14.03 12.66
N ALA A 27 -6.79 -13.97 14.00
CA ALA A 27 -7.90 -14.38 14.84
C ALA A 27 -9.15 -13.51 14.61
N ARG A 28 -8.98 -12.20 14.45
CA ARG A 28 -10.08 -11.28 14.18
C ARG A 28 -10.70 -11.53 12.81
N ALA A 29 -9.90 -11.75 11.77
CA ALA A 29 -10.39 -12.09 10.45
C ALA A 29 -11.23 -13.38 10.47
N ALA A 30 -10.78 -14.42 11.19
CA ALA A 30 -11.53 -15.65 11.40
C ALA A 30 -12.87 -15.39 12.10
N ALA A 31 -12.86 -14.63 13.19
CA ALA A 31 -14.07 -14.28 13.93
C ALA A 31 -15.10 -13.51 13.09
N LEU A 32 -14.64 -12.71 12.13
CA LEU A 32 -15.48 -11.98 11.16
C LEU A 32 -15.92 -12.84 9.96
N GLY A 33 -15.48 -14.09 9.89
CA GLY A 33 -15.81 -15.01 8.79
C GLY A 33 -15.12 -14.66 7.47
N GLN A 34 -14.02 -13.90 7.51
CA GLN A 34 -13.21 -13.62 6.33
C GLN A 34 -12.40 -14.87 5.92
N LYS A 35 -12.29 -15.11 4.62
CA LYS A 35 -11.54 -16.27 4.08
C LYS A 35 -10.06 -15.97 3.84
N ALA A 36 -9.71 -14.70 3.77
CA ALA A 36 -8.35 -14.19 3.54
C ALA A 36 -8.18 -12.85 4.23
N ILE A 37 -6.95 -12.48 4.52
CA ILE A 37 -6.58 -11.15 5.05
C ILE A 37 -5.15 -10.84 4.64
N ALA A 38 -4.83 -9.56 4.41
CA ALA A 38 -3.47 -9.12 4.13
C ALA A 38 -2.74 -8.67 5.41
N LEU A 39 -1.41 -8.67 5.33
CA LEU A 39 -0.52 -7.92 6.21
C LEU A 39 0.35 -7.01 5.35
N THR A 40 0.33 -5.71 5.64
CA THR A 40 0.95 -4.66 4.81
C THR A 40 1.59 -3.58 5.67
N ASP A 41 2.54 -3.99 6.51
CA ASP A 41 3.25 -3.07 7.40
C ASP A 41 4.05 -2.00 6.65
N HIS A 42 4.24 -0.84 7.27
CA HIS A 42 4.98 0.29 6.71
C HIS A 42 6.46 -0.02 6.49
N GLY A 43 6.87 -0.09 5.23
CA GLY A 43 8.26 -0.22 4.81
C GLY A 43 8.96 -1.51 5.23
N VAL A 44 8.28 -2.45 5.89
CA VAL A 44 8.87 -3.67 6.45
C VAL A 44 8.03 -4.92 6.18
N MET A 45 8.67 -6.09 6.24
CA MET A 45 8.03 -7.40 6.12
C MET A 45 8.30 -8.28 7.35
N TYR A 46 8.56 -7.69 8.53
CA TYR A 46 9.03 -8.43 9.70
C TYR A 46 8.00 -9.42 10.24
N GLY A 47 6.71 -9.08 10.20
CA GLY A 47 5.61 -9.89 10.71
C GLY A 47 5.16 -11.03 9.80
N VAL A 48 5.67 -11.12 8.57
CA VAL A 48 5.12 -11.98 7.51
C VAL A 48 5.11 -13.47 7.88
N VAL A 49 6.18 -13.99 8.47
CA VAL A 49 6.28 -15.42 8.84
C VAL A 49 5.35 -15.76 10.00
N GLU A 50 5.30 -14.89 11.02
CA GLU A 50 4.38 -15.04 12.16
C GLU A 50 2.93 -14.98 11.67
N PHE A 51 2.61 -14.00 10.84
CA PHE A 51 1.28 -13.83 10.26
C PHE A 51 0.83 -15.04 9.42
N ALA A 52 1.70 -15.55 8.54
CA ALA A 52 1.39 -16.70 7.71
C ALA A 52 1.10 -17.95 8.54
N ARG A 53 1.85 -18.17 9.63
CA ARG A 53 1.61 -19.27 10.57
C ARG A 53 0.26 -19.11 11.29
N ALA A 54 -0.01 -17.91 11.82
CA ALA A 54 -1.26 -17.62 12.51
C ALA A 54 -2.48 -17.79 11.58
N CYS A 55 -2.39 -17.33 10.33
CA CYS A 55 -3.44 -17.54 9.33
C CYS A 55 -3.67 -19.03 9.04
N LYS A 56 -2.60 -19.81 8.91
CA LYS A 56 -2.70 -21.26 8.71
C LYS A 56 -3.41 -21.97 9.86
N GLU A 57 -3.11 -21.60 11.11
CA GLU A 57 -3.79 -22.13 12.31
C GLU A 57 -5.28 -21.79 12.35
N LYS A 58 -5.70 -20.70 11.72
CA LYS A 58 -7.10 -20.23 11.64
C LYS A 58 -7.78 -20.61 10.32
N GLU A 59 -7.12 -21.39 9.48
CA GLU A 59 -7.62 -21.80 8.15
C GLU A 59 -7.99 -20.61 7.24
N ILE A 60 -7.25 -19.50 7.37
CA ILE A 60 -7.41 -18.29 6.57
C ILE A 60 -6.25 -18.19 5.58
N LYS A 61 -6.53 -17.74 4.36
CA LYS A 61 -5.49 -17.47 3.37
C LYS A 61 -4.72 -16.17 3.74
N PRO A 62 -3.40 -16.23 4.02
CA PRO A 62 -2.59 -15.03 4.18
C PRO A 62 -2.33 -14.39 2.82
N ILE A 63 -2.47 -13.07 2.74
CA ILE A 63 -2.02 -12.25 1.62
C ILE A 63 -0.83 -11.43 2.13
N ILE A 64 0.32 -11.64 1.50
CA ILE A 64 1.56 -10.99 1.93
C ILE A 64 1.77 -9.70 1.13
N GLY A 65 2.02 -8.63 1.84
CA GLY A 65 2.28 -7.33 1.24
C GLY A 65 3.18 -6.44 2.07
N ILE A 66 3.32 -5.22 1.62
CA ILE A 66 4.03 -4.13 2.27
C ILE A 66 3.39 -2.81 1.85
N GLU A 67 3.27 -1.85 2.74
CA GLU A 67 3.02 -0.47 2.38
C GLU A 67 4.36 0.24 2.23
N ALA A 68 4.84 0.31 0.99
CA ALA A 68 6.14 0.86 0.66
C ALA A 68 6.13 2.40 0.66
N TYR A 69 7.28 2.99 0.94
CA TYR A 69 7.52 4.42 0.73
C TYR A 69 8.14 4.65 -0.64
N ILE A 70 7.47 5.43 -1.49
CA ILE A 70 7.90 5.72 -2.85
C ILE A 70 8.45 7.14 -2.93
N THR A 71 9.50 7.32 -3.71
CA THR A 71 10.08 8.63 -4.03
C THR A 71 10.30 8.77 -5.53
N GLU A 72 10.11 9.98 -6.04
CA GLU A 72 10.43 10.32 -7.44
C GLU A 72 11.93 10.40 -7.70
N TYR A 73 12.69 10.78 -6.67
CA TYR A 73 14.12 11.07 -6.77
C TYR A 73 14.89 9.87 -6.26
N GLY A 74 15.79 9.37 -7.10
CA GLY A 74 16.57 8.17 -6.91
C GLY A 74 17.00 7.89 -5.46
N ARG A 75 17.22 6.66 -5.13
CA ARG A 75 17.54 6.13 -3.79
C ARG A 75 18.78 6.76 -3.14
N SER A 76 19.60 7.47 -3.91
CA SER A 76 20.83 8.06 -3.41
C SER A 76 20.54 9.18 -2.42
N MET A 77 21.13 9.07 -1.24
CA MET A 77 20.97 9.99 -0.11
C MET A 77 21.64 11.35 -0.29
N GLY A 78 22.08 11.68 -1.47
CA GLY A 78 22.83 12.90 -1.78
C GLY A 78 22.07 13.95 -2.56
N GLY A 79 20.75 13.90 -2.57
CA GLY A 79 19.93 14.88 -3.28
C GLY A 79 20.29 16.31 -2.88
N LYS A 80 20.47 17.18 -3.88
CA LYS A 80 20.79 18.60 -3.65
C LYS A 80 19.57 19.40 -3.15
N ASP A 81 18.37 18.82 -3.24
CA ASP A 81 17.11 19.45 -2.86
C ASP A 81 16.51 18.78 -1.62
N LYS A 82 16.81 19.31 -0.44
CA LYS A 82 16.34 18.78 0.85
C LYS A 82 14.82 18.70 0.99
N MET A 83 14.05 19.47 0.23
CA MET A 83 12.58 19.40 0.24
C MET A 83 12.09 18.20 -0.56
N LYS A 84 12.66 17.94 -1.71
CA LYS A 84 12.34 16.79 -2.57
C LYS A 84 12.80 15.49 -1.95
N ASP A 85 13.95 15.48 -1.27
CA ASP A 85 14.49 14.32 -0.56
C ASP A 85 13.61 13.84 0.61
N ARG A 86 12.65 14.64 1.06
CA ARG A 86 11.69 14.27 2.12
C ARG A 86 10.42 13.66 1.59
N GLN A 87 10.20 13.63 0.27
CA GLN A 87 9.02 12.98 -0.29
C GLN A 87 9.07 11.47 -0.07
N ASN A 88 8.03 10.93 0.52
CA ASN A 88 7.79 9.50 0.72
C ASN A 88 6.29 9.25 0.61
N TYR A 89 5.85 9.00 -0.60
CA TYR A 89 4.47 8.60 -0.86
C TYR A 89 4.26 7.15 -0.46
N HIS A 90 3.06 6.84 -0.01
CA HIS A 90 2.69 5.46 0.27
C HIS A 90 2.30 4.71 -1.01
N LEU A 91 2.58 3.43 -1.06
CA LEU A 91 2.12 2.53 -2.12
C LEU A 91 1.89 1.15 -1.54
N LEU A 92 0.68 0.64 -1.67
CA LEU A 92 0.36 -0.70 -1.23
C LEU A 92 0.79 -1.72 -2.29
N LEU A 93 1.61 -2.68 -1.89
CA LEU A 93 2.11 -3.76 -2.74
C LEU A 93 1.76 -5.12 -2.14
N LEU A 94 1.18 -6.02 -2.95
CA LEU A 94 0.76 -7.35 -2.54
C LEU A 94 1.41 -8.40 -3.44
N ALA A 95 1.87 -9.50 -2.86
CA ALA A 95 2.38 -10.63 -3.63
C ALA A 95 1.23 -11.41 -4.27
N GLU A 96 1.20 -11.48 -5.60
CA GLU A 96 0.27 -12.31 -6.36
C GLU A 96 0.69 -13.79 -6.33
N ASN A 97 1.99 -14.02 -6.34
CA ASN A 97 2.60 -15.35 -6.43
C ASN A 97 3.99 -15.36 -5.77
N GLN A 98 4.71 -16.49 -5.89
CA GLN A 98 6.03 -16.65 -5.29
C GLN A 98 7.08 -15.69 -5.86
N VAL A 99 7.00 -15.34 -7.16
CA VAL A 99 7.90 -14.35 -7.77
C VAL A 99 7.67 -12.98 -7.13
N GLY A 100 6.41 -12.57 -7.01
CA GLY A 100 6.03 -11.32 -6.33
C GLY A 100 6.50 -11.29 -4.87
N TYR A 101 6.37 -12.39 -4.13
CA TYR A 101 6.87 -12.46 -2.75
C TYR A 101 8.39 -12.22 -2.68
N HIS A 102 9.19 -12.87 -3.56
CA HIS A 102 10.62 -12.63 -3.63
C HIS A 102 10.97 -11.19 -4.05
N ASN A 103 10.18 -10.61 -4.96
CA ASN A 103 10.36 -9.23 -5.38
C ASN A 103 10.03 -8.24 -4.25
N LEU A 104 8.98 -8.48 -3.45
CA LEU A 104 8.70 -7.68 -2.25
C LEU A 104 9.85 -7.72 -1.24
N MET A 105 10.42 -8.91 -0.99
CA MET A 105 11.61 -9.02 -0.11
C MET A 105 12.80 -8.23 -0.66
N ARG A 106 13.03 -8.26 -1.97
CA ARG A 106 14.09 -7.46 -2.62
C ARG A 106 13.84 -5.97 -2.51
N LEU A 107 12.63 -5.52 -2.80
CA LEU A 107 12.23 -4.12 -2.67
C LEU A 107 12.40 -3.62 -1.23
N SER A 108 11.93 -4.38 -0.23
CA SER A 108 12.12 -4.06 1.18
C SER A 108 13.61 -3.99 1.55
N SER A 109 14.43 -4.95 1.11
CA SER A 109 15.88 -4.94 1.39
C SER A 109 16.59 -3.75 0.74
N LEU A 110 16.29 -3.45 -0.53
CA LEU A 110 16.88 -2.31 -1.24
C LEU A 110 16.47 -0.97 -0.62
N SER A 111 15.22 -0.84 -0.17
CA SER A 111 14.74 0.38 0.48
C SER A 111 15.51 0.70 1.77
N HIS A 112 15.88 -0.33 2.54
CA HIS A 112 16.66 -0.16 3.77
C HIS A 112 18.16 0.04 3.50
N ASN A 113 18.74 -0.72 2.57
CA ASN A 113 20.19 -0.69 2.34
C ASN A 113 20.65 0.50 1.49
N GLU A 114 19.84 0.91 0.52
CA GLU A 114 20.22 1.93 -0.46
C GLU A 114 19.30 3.16 -0.46
N GLY A 115 18.02 3.00 -0.05
CA GLY A 115 17.00 4.04 -0.13
C GLY A 115 16.68 4.75 1.18
N PHE A 116 17.37 4.39 2.28
CA PHE A 116 17.00 4.91 3.59
C PHE A 116 17.38 6.39 3.75
N TYR A 117 16.35 7.23 3.88
CA TYR A 117 16.47 8.60 4.36
C TYR A 117 15.23 8.94 5.18
N SER A 118 15.36 8.94 6.50
CA SER A 118 14.23 9.03 7.45
C SER A 118 13.23 7.86 7.36
N LYS A 119 12.94 7.37 6.15
CA LYS A 119 12.13 6.20 5.83
C LYS A 119 12.85 5.32 4.79
N PRO A 120 12.56 3.99 4.75
CA PRO A 120 13.09 3.11 3.72
C PRO A 120 12.31 3.32 2.41
N ARG A 121 12.92 3.98 1.42
CA ARG A 121 12.26 4.42 0.19
C ARG A 121 12.64 3.59 -1.03
N ILE A 122 11.74 3.48 -1.97
CA ILE A 122 11.92 2.86 -3.28
C ILE A 122 11.67 3.92 -4.34
N ASP A 123 12.54 4.04 -5.34
CA ASP A 123 12.28 4.89 -6.50
C ASP A 123 11.50 4.16 -7.60
N HIS A 124 10.94 4.91 -8.53
CA HIS A 124 10.17 4.36 -9.65
C HIS A 124 10.97 3.37 -10.50
N GLU A 125 12.26 3.59 -10.73
CA GLU A 125 13.11 2.70 -11.52
C GLU A 125 13.23 1.32 -10.85
N THR A 126 13.52 1.32 -9.55
CA THR A 126 13.62 0.08 -8.77
C THR A 126 12.27 -0.64 -8.68
N LEU A 127 11.19 0.11 -8.49
CA LEU A 127 9.83 -0.44 -8.45
C LEU A 127 9.49 -1.13 -9.77
N ALA A 128 9.72 -0.45 -10.91
CA ALA A 128 9.47 -1.02 -12.23
C ALA A 128 10.28 -2.29 -12.48
N LYS A 129 11.56 -2.31 -12.07
CA LYS A 129 12.45 -3.45 -12.23
C LYS A 129 11.98 -4.71 -11.50
N TYR A 130 11.29 -4.57 -10.37
CA TYR A 130 10.86 -5.68 -9.52
C TYR A 130 9.33 -5.77 -9.38
N SER A 131 8.58 -5.31 -10.39
CA SER A 131 7.10 -5.30 -10.40
C SER A 131 6.46 -6.64 -10.73
N GLU A 132 7.20 -7.61 -11.28
CA GLU A 132 6.67 -8.91 -11.68
C GLU A 132 6.07 -9.67 -10.50
N GLY A 133 4.86 -10.20 -10.68
CA GLY A 133 4.13 -10.96 -9.66
C GLY A 133 3.64 -10.11 -8.47
N ILE A 134 3.64 -8.78 -8.61
CA ILE A 134 3.12 -7.85 -7.62
C ILE A 134 1.83 -7.21 -8.12
N ILE A 135 0.84 -7.15 -7.25
CA ILE A 135 -0.35 -6.32 -7.39
C ILE A 135 -0.10 -5.04 -6.59
N ALA A 136 -0.40 -3.88 -7.18
CA ALA A 136 -0.27 -2.59 -6.51
C ALA A 136 -1.60 -1.83 -6.46
N THR A 137 -1.74 -0.94 -5.47
CA THR A 137 -2.89 -0.03 -5.39
C THR A 137 -2.44 1.41 -5.24
N SER A 138 -3.33 2.35 -5.54
CA SER A 138 -3.04 3.78 -5.36
C SER A 138 -2.83 4.20 -3.90
N GLY A 139 -3.09 3.30 -2.94
CA GLY A 139 -2.85 3.53 -1.51
C GLY A 139 -3.80 4.55 -0.86
N CYS A 140 -3.39 5.04 0.32
CA CYS A 140 -4.14 5.99 1.15
C CYS A 140 -3.96 7.46 0.69
N MET A 141 -4.51 8.42 1.46
CA MET A 141 -4.38 9.87 1.18
C MET A 141 -2.92 10.38 1.10
N ALA A 142 -1.97 9.65 1.70
CA ALA A 142 -0.54 9.98 1.66
C ALA A 142 0.18 9.38 0.43
N ALA A 143 -0.52 8.66 -0.42
CA ALA A 143 0.03 8.05 -1.62
C ALA A 143 0.18 9.07 -2.77
N GLU A 144 0.93 8.71 -3.81
CA GLU A 144 1.35 9.63 -4.86
C GLU A 144 0.17 10.21 -5.65
N ILE A 145 -0.72 9.37 -6.19
CA ILE A 145 -1.90 9.83 -6.95
C ILE A 145 -2.90 10.56 -6.05
N PRO A 146 -3.31 10.01 -4.89
CA PRO A 146 -4.21 10.71 -3.97
C PRO A 146 -3.68 12.07 -3.53
N SER A 147 -2.38 12.20 -3.25
CA SER A 147 -1.80 13.47 -2.80
C SER A 147 -1.91 14.58 -3.85
N LEU A 148 -1.81 14.25 -5.14
CA LEU A 148 -1.97 15.19 -6.25
C LEU A 148 -3.41 15.69 -6.41
N LEU A 149 -4.39 14.89 -5.98
CA LEU A 149 -5.81 15.21 -6.07
C LEU A 149 -6.39 15.84 -4.79
N ASN A 150 -5.62 15.82 -3.69
CA ASN A 150 -6.07 16.30 -2.38
C ASN A 150 -6.13 17.83 -2.33
N ASP A 151 -7.35 18.39 -2.26
CA ASP A 151 -7.61 19.83 -2.26
C ASP A 151 -7.36 20.52 -0.92
N GLU A 152 -7.10 19.79 0.16
CA GLU A 152 -6.75 20.38 1.45
C GLU A 152 -5.31 20.94 1.51
N ARG A 153 -4.43 20.41 0.67
CA ARG A 153 -3.00 20.76 0.71
C ARG A 153 -2.58 21.73 -0.39
N HIS A 154 -3.23 21.66 -1.54
CA HIS A 154 -2.92 22.47 -2.72
C HIS A 154 -4.06 22.38 -3.75
N THR A 155 -3.98 23.17 -4.82
CA THR A 155 -4.86 23.01 -5.98
C THR A 155 -4.60 21.64 -6.62
N PRO A 156 -5.63 20.80 -6.83
CA PRO A 156 -5.49 19.49 -7.46
C PRO A 156 -4.83 19.57 -8.82
N ASP A 157 -3.88 18.68 -9.07
CA ASP A 157 -3.21 18.50 -10.35
C ASP A 157 -3.68 17.19 -11.00
N GLU A 158 -4.83 17.25 -11.67
CA GLU A 158 -5.42 16.07 -12.34
C GLU A 158 -4.55 15.57 -13.49
N ILE A 159 -3.85 16.46 -14.20
CA ILE A 159 -3.00 16.09 -15.34
C ILE A 159 -1.83 15.25 -14.85
N GLU A 160 -1.14 15.69 -13.82
CA GLU A 160 -0.03 14.91 -13.24
C GLU A 160 -0.55 13.62 -12.59
N ALA A 161 -1.71 13.65 -11.91
CA ALA A 161 -2.32 12.46 -11.35
C ALA A 161 -2.65 11.40 -12.42
N GLU A 162 -3.18 11.79 -13.58
CA GLU A 162 -3.41 10.87 -14.70
C GLU A 162 -2.12 10.32 -15.30
N LYS A 163 -1.09 11.15 -15.41
CA LYS A 163 0.23 10.72 -15.88
C LYS A 163 0.83 9.68 -14.94
N ARG A 164 0.73 9.87 -13.60
CA ARG A 164 1.17 8.89 -12.61
C ARG A 164 0.35 7.60 -12.70
N LEU A 165 -0.96 7.69 -12.80
CA LEU A 165 -1.82 6.53 -12.99
C LEU A 165 -1.41 5.71 -14.22
N ASN A 166 -1.20 6.37 -15.36
CA ASN A 166 -0.81 5.67 -16.59
C ASN A 166 0.58 5.01 -16.44
N TRP A 167 1.53 5.66 -15.75
CA TRP A 167 2.82 5.05 -15.46
C TRP A 167 2.66 3.76 -14.61
N TYR A 168 1.83 3.78 -13.57
CA TYR A 168 1.56 2.57 -12.76
C TYR A 168 0.85 1.47 -13.58
N LEU A 169 -0.09 1.85 -14.44
CA LEU A 169 -0.76 0.90 -15.33
C LEU A 169 0.21 0.26 -16.35
N ASP A 170 1.20 1.00 -16.82
CA ASP A 170 2.24 0.49 -17.73
C ASP A 170 3.20 -0.46 -16.99
N VAL A 171 3.59 -0.15 -15.75
CA VAL A 171 4.52 -0.94 -14.94
C VAL A 171 3.89 -2.25 -14.45
N PHE A 172 2.69 -2.20 -13.89
CA PHE A 172 2.04 -3.37 -13.28
C PHE A 172 1.08 -4.08 -14.24
N GLY A 173 0.63 -3.41 -15.28
CA GLY A 173 -0.47 -3.87 -16.14
C GLY A 173 -1.85 -3.58 -15.54
N ARG A 174 -2.86 -3.47 -16.41
CA ARG A 174 -4.23 -3.10 -16.04
C ARG A 174 -4.93 -4.07 -15.10
N ASP A 175 -4.47 -5.32 -15.04
CA ASP A 175 -5.05 -6.35 -14.17
C ASP A 175 -4.41 -6.40 -12.79
N ARG A 176 -3.29 -5.73 -12.58
CA ARG A 176 -2.53 -5.74 -11.32
C ARG A 176 -2.34 -4.38 -10.68
N PHE A 177 -2.88 -3.30 -11.26
CA PHE A 177 -2.95 -2.00 -10.62
C PHE A 177 -4.40 -1.58 -10.37
N PHE A 178 -4.69 -1.11 -9.14
CA PHE A 178 -6.03 -0.72 -8.72
C PHE A 178 -6.03 0.66 -8.09
N ILE A 179 -7.07 1.45 -8.40
CA ILE A 179 -7.37 2.63 -7.59
C ILE A 179 -8.04 2.17 -6.30
N GLU A 180 -7.49 2.57 -5.18
CA GLU A 180 -7.94 2.22 -3.84
C GLU A 180 -8.85 3.30 -3.27
N PHE A 181 -10.00 2.88 -2.76
CA PHE A 181 -10.92 3.71 -2.00
C PHE A 181 -10.91 3.29 -0.53
N GLN A 182 -10.97 4.27 0.35
CA GLN A 182 -11.10 4.06 1.78
C GLN A 182 -12.32 4.81 2.30
N GLU A 183 -13.09 4.22 3.23
CA GLU A 183 -14.28 4.86 3.81
C GLU A 183 -14.11 4.99 5.33
N HIS A 184 -13.83 6.20 5.78
CA HIS A 184 -13.65 6.55 7.21
C HIS A 184 -14.60 7.65 7.68
N LYS A 185 -15.66 7.99 6.92
CA LYS A 185 -16.60 9.08 7.21
C LYS A 185 -15.92 10.44 7.43
N ILE A 186 -14.82 10.67 6.71
CA ILE A 186 -14.05 11.90 6.74
C ILE A 186 -14.33 12.66 5.43
N GLU A 187 -14.87 13.86 5.53
CA GLU A 187 -15.31 14.65 4.36
C GLU A 187 -14.20 14.85 3.31
N PRO A 188 -12.95 15.23 3.65
CA PRO A 188 -11.88 15.32 2.67
C PRO A 188 -11.61 14.01 1.91
N LEU A 189 -11.67 12.88 2.59
CA LEU A 189 -11.50 11.57 1.98
C LEU A 189 -12.63 11.23 1.02
N GLN A 190 -13.87 11.60 1.36
CA GLN A 190 -15.01 11.40 0.47
C GLN A 190 -14.86 12.22 -0.82
N ARG A 191 -14.47 13.51 -0.71
CA ARG A 191 -14.17 14.34 -1.88
C ARG A 191 -13.05 13.76 -2.73
N LEU A 192 -11.99 13.28 -2.10
CA LEU A 192 -10.87 12.62 -2.78
C LEU A 192 -11.32 11.34 -3.50
N ASN A 193 -12.16 10.52 -2.86
CA ASN A 193 -12.71 9.31 -3.47
C ASN A 193 -13.50 9.61 -4.76
N TYR A 194 -14.27 10.70 -4.81
CA TYR A 194 -14.96 11.12 -6.06
C TYR A 194 -13.97 11.43 -7.17
N LYS A 195 -12.90 12.18 -6.89
CA LYS A 195 -11.86 12.51 -7.88
C LYS A 195 -11.11 11.26 -8.35
N LEU A 196 -10.77 10.36 -7.42
CA LEU A 196 -10.15 9.07 -7.74
C LEU A 196 -11.07 8.20 -8.62
N MET A 197 -12.37 8.20 -8.35
CA MET A 197 -13.34 7.48 -9.19
C MET A 197 -13.40 8.05 -10.61
N GLU A 198 -13.45 9.37 -10.75
CA GLU A 198 -13.48 10.04 -12.07
C GLU A 198 -12.23 9.70 -12.90
N ILE A 199 -11.04 9.78 -12.30
CA ILE A 199 -9.79 9.47 -12.98
C ILE A 199 -9.70 7.97 -13.32
N ALA A 200 -10.18 7.08 -12.44
CA ALA A 200 -10.23 5.64 -12.68
C ALA A 200 -11.15 5.31 -13.87
N LEU A 201 -12.34 5.90 -13.92
CA LEU A 201 -13.30 5.68 -15.01
C LEU A 201 -12.77 6.18 -16.37
N ARG A 202 -12.19 7.40 -16.39
CA ARG A 202 -11.59 7.97 -17.62
C ARG A 202 -10.48 7.08 -18.18
N ASN A 203 -9.66 6.49 -17.30
CA ASN A 203 -8.51 5.68 -17.69
C ASN A 203 -8.80 4.17 -17.73
N LYS A 204 -10.06 3.75 -17.48
CA LYS A 204 -10.47 2.34 -17.40
C LYS A 204 -9.62 1.55 -16.40
N ALA A 205 -9.21 2.18 -15.30
CA ALA A 205 -8.48 1.53 -14.22
C ALA A 205 -9.46 0.75 -13.34
N ARG A 206 -9.01 -0.38 -12.82
CA ARG A 206 -9.79 -1.18 -11.86
C ARG A 206 -9.81 -0.49 -10.49
N MET A 207 -10.83 -0.78 -9.70
CA MET A 207 -11.07 -0.15 -8.40
C MET A 207 -11.25 -1.20 -7.33
N ILE A 208 -10.76 -0.91 -6.13
CA ILE A 208 -10.98 -1.74 -4.92
C ILE A 208 -11.31 -0.86 -3.72
N THR A 209 -11.89 -1.46 -2.69
CA THR A 209 -12.12 -0.80 -1.40
C THR A 209 -11.33 -1.51 -0.30
N THR A 210 -10.64 -0.73 0.53
CA THR A 210 -9.92 -1.19 1.72
C THR A 210 -10.31 -0.35 2.94
N ASN A 211 -9.79 -0.70 4.12
CA ASN A 211 -10.07 0.05 5.35
C ASN A 211 -8.83 0.65 6.01
N ASP A 212 -7.62 0.37 5.52
CA ASP A 212 -6.37 0.85 6.14
C ASP A 212 -6.38 0.64 7.66
N SER A 213 -6.52 -0.63 8.07
CA SER A 213 -6.78 -1.01 9.46
C SER A 213 -5.52 -0.98 10.30
N HIS A 214 -5.53 -0.20 11.39
CA HIS A 214 -4.44 -0.04 12.35
C HIS A 214 -4.64 -0.86 13.62
N TYR A 215 -5.86 -1.34 13.86
CA TYR A 215 -6.31 -2.04 15.05
C TYR A 215 -7.07 -3.32 14.68
N ALA A 216 -6.97 -4.36 15.50
CA ALA A 216 -7.72 -5.58 15.30
C ALA A 216 -9.12 -5.51 15.92
N ASN A 217 -9.27 -4.83 17.04
CA ASN A 217 -10.54 -4.72 17.75
C ASN A 217 -10.94 -3.27 17.99
N ILE A 218 -12.24 -3.04 18.18
CA ILE A 218 -12.80 -1.70 18.45
C ILE A 218 -12.36 -1.12 19.81
N THR A 219 -11.80 -1.96 20.68
CA THR A 219 -11.32 -1.60 22.01
C THR A 219 -9.81 -1.40 22.10
N ASP A 220 -9.09 -1.59 21.00
CA ASP A 220 -7.63 -1.44 20.92
C ASP A 220 -7.18 0.04 20.96
#